data_0f7bbb723fe2f8d5aff35c645f4faa5d
#
_entry.id   0f7bbb723fe2f8d5aff35c645f4faa5d
#
_cell.length_a   1.000
_cell.length_b   1.000
_cell.length_c   1.000
_cell.angle_alpha   90.00
_cell.angle_beta   90.00
_cell.angle_gamma   90.00
#
_symmetry.space_group_name_H-M   'P 1'
#
loop_
_entity.id
_entity.type
_entity.pdbx_description
1 polymer ?
#
loop_
_entity_poly.entity_id
_entity_poly.type
_entity_poly.pdbx_seq_one_letter_code
_entity_poly.pdbx_strand_id
1 'polypeptide(L)' 'MTIDLLPKVRVEILSKESMVNEIVEVAKKCLNTGNVGDGKIIILPVSNVIRIRTNEEGTEAI' A
#
# COMPACT_ATOMS: atom_id res chain seq x y z
N MET A 1 1.37 -3.29 1.65
CA MET A 1 1.95 -1.94 1.74
C MET A 1 1.07 -1.07 2.63
N THR A 2 1.69 -0.34 3.51
CA THR A 2 0.98 0.57 4.42
C THR A 2 1.52 1.97 4.25
N ILE A 3 0.62 2.94 4.15
CA ILE A 3 0.98 4.36 4.08
C ILE A 3 0.45 5.04 5.33
N ASP A 4 1.37 5.59 6.14
CA ASP A 4 1.01 6.37 7.32
C ASP A 4 1.05 7.86 6.96
N LEU A 5 -0.05 8.54 7.16
CA LEU A 5 -0.19 9.97 6.92
C LEU A 5 -0.39 10.71 8.24
N LEU A 6 0.30 11.82 8.40
CA LEU A 6 0.09 12.67 9.56
C LEU A 6 -1.07 13.65 9.28
N PRO A 7 -1.81 14.03 10.31
CA PRO A 7 -1.52 13.75 11.71
C PRO A 7 -1.87 12.34 12.19
N LYS A 8 -2.85 11.62 11.63
CA LYS A 8 -3.20 10.30 12.17
C LYS A 8 -4.00 9.44 11.20
N VAL A 9 -3.78 9.60 9.91
CA VAL A 9 -4.46 8.77 8.91
C VAL A 9 -3.54 7.64 8.47
N ARG A 10 -4.05 6.43 8.45
CA ARG A 10 -3.35 5.25 7.95
C ARG A 10 -4.12 4.67 6.77
N VAL A 11 -3.44 4.50 5.66
CA VAL A 11 -4.01 3.90 4.46
C VAL A 11 -3.26 2.61 4.15
N GLU A 12 -3.99 1.53 3.91
CA GLU A 12 -3.41 0.25 3.55
C GLU A 12 -3.82 -0.11 2.13
N ILE A 13 -2.85 -0.52 1.32
CA ILE A 13 -3.07 -0.92 -0.06
C ILE A 13 -2.49 -2.31 -0.26
N LEU A 14 -3.31 -3.23 -0.73
CA LEU A 14 -2.88 -4.55 -1.12
C LEU A 14 -2.71 -4.57 -2.63
N SER A 15 -1.53 -4.96 -3.10
CA SER A 15 -1.26 -4.99 -4.53
C SER A 15 -0.32 -6.11 -4.91
N LYS A 16 -0.23 -6.39 -6.20
CA LYS A 16 0.78 -7.28 -6.74
C LYS A 16 2.14 -6.63 -6.64
N GLU A 17 3.19 -7.43 -6.43
CA GLU A 17 4.55 -6.94 -6.31
C GLU A 17 4.98 -6.11 -7.52
N SER A 18 4.56 -6.51 -8.72
CA SER A 18 4.89 -5.82 -9.95
C SER A 18 4.37 -4.38 -10.01
N MET A 19 3.38 -4.03 -9.20
CA MET A 19 2.79 -2.69 -9.20
C MET A 19 3.28 -1.79 -8.07
N VAL A 20 4.07 -2.33 -7.14
CA VAL A 20 4.49 -1.58 -5.96
C VAL A 20 5.26 -0.31 -6.32
N ASN A 21 6.19 -0.40 -7.26
CA ASN A 21 6.99 0.77 -7.65
C ASN A 21 6.12 1.90 -8.22
N GLU A 22 5.16 1.59 -9.06
CA GLU A 22 4.24 2.57 -9.62
C GLU A 22 3.38 3.22 -8.53
N ILE A 23 2.85 2.40 -7.62
CA ILE A 23 2.02 2.89 -6.52
C ILE A 23 2.83 3.83 -5.62
N VAL A 24 4.06 3.47 -5.30
CA VAL A 24 4.94 4.28 -4.47
C VAL A 24 5.24 5.62 -5.15
N GLU A 25 5.56 5.62 -6.44
CA GLU A 25 5.85 6.85 -7.16
C GLU A 25 4.65 7.80 -7.21
N VAL A 26 3.47 7.28 -7.47
CA VAL A 26 2.24 8.07 -7.46
C VAL A 26 1.96 8.62 -6.06
N ALA A 27 2.10 7.79 -5.03
CA ALA A 27 1.88 8.22 -3.66
C ALA A 27 2.85 9.33 -3.24
N LYS A 28 4.11 9.21 -3.59
CA LYS A 28 5.10 10.25 -3.30
C LYS A 28 4.71 11.59 -3.92
N LYS A 29 4.29 11.59 -5.18
CA LYS A 29 3.89 12.81 -5.87
C LYS A 29 2.67 13.46 -5.24
N CYS A 30 1.70 12.65 -4.82
CA CYS A 30 0.45 13.15 -4.25
C CYS A 30 0.61 13.63 -2.81
N LEU A 31 1.49 13.00 -2.04
CA LEU A 31 1.61 13.24 -0.61
C LEU A 31 2.76 14.16 -0.22
N ASN A 32 3.70 14.39 -1.11
CA ASN A 32 4.86 15.21 -0.83
C ASN A 32 4.50 16.70 -0.94
N THR A 33 4.40 17.36 0.20
CA THR A 33 4.16 18.80 0.27
C THR A 33 5.44 19.60 0.54
N GLY A 34 6.56 18.90 0.76
CA GLY A 34 7.82 19.53 1.14
C GLY A 34 7.90 19.92 2.60
N ASN A 35 6.90 19.58 3.40
CA ASN A 35 6.85 19.93 4.82
C ASN A 35 7.19 18.74 5.71
N VAL A 36 7.70 19.02 6.90
CA VAL A 36 7.91 18.01 7.92
C VAL A 36 6.56 17.42 8.31
N GLY A 37 6.47 16.10 8.37
CA GLY A 37 5.23 15.45 8.77
C GLY A 37 4.36 14.99 7.60
N ASP A 38 4.86 15.00 6.38
CA ASP A 38 4.13 14.48 5.21
C ASP A 38 3.79 12.99 5.36
N GLY A 39 4.47 12.29 6.24
CA GLY A 39 4.21 10.89 6.50
C GLY A 39 5.30 9.98 5.94
N LYS A 40 5.00 8.71 5.94
CA LYS A 40 5.94 7.68 5.47
C LYS A 40 5.20 6.55 4.78
N ILE A 41 5.92 5.85 3.92
CA ILE A 41 5.41 4.66 3.23
C ILE A 41 6.21 3.46 3.73
N ILE A 42 5.50 2.44 4.22
CA ILE A 42 6.11 1.19 4.65
C ILE A 42 5.63 0.09 3.72
N ILE A 43 6.57 -0.65 3.16
CA ILE A 43 6.26 -1.76 2.24
C ILE A 43 6.49 -3.06 3.00
N LEU A 44 5.44 -3.86 3.12
CA LEU A 44 5.49 -5.13 3.83
C LEU A 44 5.16 -6.27 2.88
N PRO A 45 5.90 -7.37 2.93
CA PRO A 45 5.53 -8.56 2.18
C PRO A 45 4.29 -9.19 2.77
N VAL A 46 3.43 -9.72 1.89
CA VAL A 46 2.24 -10.48 2.28
C VAL A 46 2.45 -11.92 1.84
N SER A 47 2.36 -12.86 2.77
CA SER A 47 2.60 -14.28 2.48
C SER A 47 1.51 -14.89 1.62
N ASN A 48 0.26 -14.53 1.88
CA ASN A 48 -0.87 -15.06 1.12
C ASN A 48 -2.09 -14.18 1.32
N VAL A 49 -3.01 -14.24 0.37
CA VAL A 49 -4.32 -13.57 0.45
C VAL A 49 -5.37 -14.61 0.07
N ILE A 50 -6.40 -14.71 0.87
CA ILE A 50 -7.48 -15.66 0.65
C ILE A 50 -8.80 -14.89 0.59
N ARG A 51 -9.52 -15.02 -0.53
CA ARG A 51 -10.84 -14.44 -0.67
C ARG A 51 -11.86 -15.42 -0.14
N ILE A 52 -12.51 -15.06 0.95
CA ILE A 52 -13.38 -15.99 1.69
C ILE A 52 -14.53 -16.50 0.84
N ARG A 53 -15.16 -15.63 0.05
CA ARG A 53 -16.34 -16.00 -0.73
C ARG A 53 -16.04 -17.01 -1.84
N THR A 54 -14.89 -16.88 -2.48
CA THR A 54 -14.55 -17.70 -3.65
C THR A 54 -13.45 -18.71 -3.39
N ASN A 55 -12.82 -18.66 -2.22
CA ASN A 55 -11.63 -19.45 -1.87
C ASN A 55 -10.44 -19.22 -2.80
N GLU A 56 -10.44 -18.15 -3.57
CA GLU A 56 -9.27 -17.79 -4.37
C GLU A 56 -8.12 -17.39 -3.46
N GLU A 57 -6.90 -17.74 -3.85
CA GLU A 57 -5.69 -17.47 -3.09
C GLU A 57 -4.62 -16.83 -3.96
N GLY A 58 -3.64 -16.21 -3.30
CA GLY A 58 -2.52 -15.60 -3.98
C GLY A 58 -2.92 -14.38 -4.78
N THR A 59 -2.33 -14.21 -5.95
CA THR A 59 -2.59 -13.04 -6.81
C THR A 59 -4.01 -12.97 -7.34
N GLU A 60 -4.71 -14.09 -7.39
CA GLU A 60 -6.09 -14.13 -7.84
C GLU A 60 -7.06 -13.54 -6.82
N ALA A 61 -6.65 -13.45 -5.55
CA ALA A 61 -7.45 -12.89 -4.47
C ALA A 61 -7.29 -11.38 -4.29
N ILE A 62 -6.38 -10.79 -5.03
CA ILE A 62 -6.12 -9.35 -4.93
C ILE A 62 -7.09 -8.54 -5.77
#